data_adb976be07eb559fd021f4cd8375febd
#
_entry.id   adb976be07eb559fd021f4cd8375febd
#
_cell.length_a   1.000
_cell.length_b   1.000
_cell.length_c   1.000
_cell.angle_alpha   90.00
_cell.angle_beta   90.00
_cell.angle_gamma   90.00
#
_symmetry.space_group_name_H-M   'P 1'
#
loop_
_entity.id
_entity.type
_entity.pdbx_description
1 polymer ?
#
loop_
_entity_poly.entity_id
_entity_poly.type
_entity_poly.pdbx_seq_one_letter_code
_entity_poly.pdbx_strand_id
1 'polypeptide(L)'
;MKRIVGIVYVFLCWGISLHAQSVRVIETLKKLEMENISVVEKSDTITAAFETSVYRGAYNGIGIAIRHLVAMPEMPTLQLVILDNALPQLCITLPAKLVQQYQSGEYTLDEVYRNMEMTTSTGTAMRRLKGIKREDSTFGKVDLVLYPGVMLVNNVTYKLYKAALDLQPALEMQLWKGASLRMQVSLPIVNLSLIHI
;
A
#
# COMPACT_ATOMS: atom_id res chain seq x y z
N MET A 1 32.24 23.06 32.65
CA MET A 1 30.85 22.56 32.71
C MET A 1 29.93 23.08 31.60
N LYS A 2 29.97 24.39 31.20
CA LYS A 2 29.08 24.94 30.14
C LYS A 2 29.24 24.32 28.73
N ARG A 3 30.40 23.79 28.35
CA ARG A 3 30.66 23.18 27.02
C ARG A 3 30.10 21.77 26.89
N ILE A 4 29.99 20.99 27.96
CA ILE A 4 29.43 19.61 27.97
C ILE A 4 27.93 19.65 27.83
N VAL A 5 27.27 20.63 28.46
CA VAL A 5 25.80 20.79 28.38
C VAL A 5 25.35 21.09 26.94
N GLY A 6 26.13 21.92 26.18
CA GLY A 6 25.82 22.23 24.79
C GLY A 6 25.90 21.02 23.87
N ILE A 7 26.86 20.12 24.07
CA ILE A 7 27.00 18.88 23.24
C ILE A 7 25.86 17.91 23.51
N VAL A 8 25.46 17.77 24.78
CA VAL A 8 24.29 16.87 25.12
C VAL A 8 23.00 17.41 24.53
N TYR A 9 22.79 18.74 24.50
CA TYR A 9 21.59 19.34 23.87
C TYR A 9 21.55 19.12 22.35
N VAL A 10 22.68 19.22 21.65
CA VAL A 10 22.76 18.99 20.20
C VAL A 10 22.46 17.52 19.87
N PHE A 11 22.95 16.57 20.66
CA PHE A 11 22.62 15.14 20.48
C PHE A 11 21.16 14.81 20.81
N LEU A 12 20.56 15.45 21.82
CA LEU A 12 19.13 15.29 22.13
C LEU A 12 18.24 15.85 21.03
N CYS A 13 18.56 17.00 20.45
CA CYS A 13 17.80 17.58 19.34
C CYS A 13 17.88 16.72 18.06
N TRP A 14 19.03 16.10 17.78
CA TRP A 14 19.17 15.20 16.63
C TRP A 14 18.38 13.90 16.80
N GLY A 15 18.34 13.32 18.00
CA GLY A 15 17.56 12.12 18.29
C GLY A 15 16.05 12.33 18.15
N ILE A 16 15.56 13.53 18.44
CA ILE A 16 14.13 13.87 18.35
C ILE A 16 13.70 14.08 16.89
N SER A 17 14.56 14.64 16.02
CA SER A 17 14.24 14.84 14.61
C SER A 17 14.10 13.53 13.83
N LEU A 18 14.94 12.55 14.11
CA LEU A 18 14.93 11.25 13.45
C LEU A 18 13.63 10.45 13.74
N HIS A 19 13.06 10.58 14.94
CA HIS A 19 11.78 9.90 15.28
C HIS A 19 10.57 10.59 14.65
N ALA A 20 10.66 11.88 14.33
CA ALA A 20 9.55 12.66 13.81
C ALA A 20 9.15 12.25 12.37
N GLN A 21 10.09 11.84 11.52
CA GLN A 21 9.80 11.50 10.14
C GLN A 21 9.09 10.15 10.00
N SER A 22 9.55 9.12 10.70
CA SER A 22 8.88 7.81 10.71
C SER A 22 7.44 7.89 11.23
N VAL A 23 7.19 8.71 12.27
CA VAL A 23 5.83 8.95 12.79
C VAL A 23 4.95 9.64 11.73
N ARG A 24 5.48 10.67 11.04
CA ARG A 24 4.74 11.36 9.97
C ARG A 24 4.41 10.44 8.80
N VAL A 25 5.32 9.53 8.43
CA VAL A 25 5.05 8.50 7.41
C VAL A 25 3.93 7.57 7.85
N ILE A 26 3.94 7.08 9.10
CA ILE A 26 2.88 6.24 9.65
C ILE A 26 1.53 6.96 9.61
N GLU A 27 1.48 8.21 10.09
CA GLU A 27 0.24 9.01 10.09
C GLU A 27 -0.28 9.27 8.67
N THR A 28 0.62 9.52 7.71
CA THR A 28 0.24 9.71 6.31
C THR A 28 -0.34 8.44 5.73
N LEU A 29 0.30 7.30 5.93
CA LEU A 29 -0.20 6.01 5.45
C LEU A 29 -1.54 5.63 6.10
N LYS A 30 -1.72 5.92 7.40
CA LYS A 30 -3.02 5.74 8.09
C LYS A 30 -4.11 6.63 7.51
N LYS A 31 -3.83 7.90 7.22
CA LYS A 31 -4.80 8.82 6.58
C LYS A 31 -5.20 8.36 5.17
N LEU A 32 -4.34 7.62 4.52
CA LEU A 32 -4.60 6.99 3.22
C LEU A 32 -5.25 5.60 3.36
N GLU A 33 -5.69 5.24 4.55
CA GLU A 33 -6.34 3.95 4.84
C GLU A 33 -5.49 2.75 4.42
N MET A 34 -4.15 2.89 4.49
CA MET A 34 -3.24 1.77 4.30
C MET A 34 -3.22 0.89 5.54
N GLU A 35 -3.00 -0.39 5.36
CA GLU A 35 -3.03 -1.38 6.42
C GLU A 35 -1.68 -2.10 6.60
N ASN A 36 -1.53 -2.88 7.67
CA ASN A 36 -0.31 -3.62 7.99
C ASN A 36 0.95 -2.75 7.99
N ILE A 37 0.83 -1.49 8.45
CA ILE A 37 1.87 -0.48 8.37
C ILE A 37 3.02 -0.81 9.34
N SER A 38 4.24 -0.82 8.84
CA SER A 38 5.46 -0.89 9.65
C SER A 38 6.48 0.07 9.06
N VAL A 39 7.03 0.96 9.87
CA VAL A 39 7.99 1.96 9.41
C VAL A 39 9.21 1.97 10.32
N VAL A 40 10.39 2.05 9.74
CA VAL A 40 11.65 2.23 10.45
C VAL A 40 12.53 3.20 9.68
N GLU A 41 13.17 4.07 10.41
CA GLU A 41 14.20 4.96 9.89
C GLU A 41 15.57 4.48 10.35
N LYS A 42 16.48 4.25 9.40
CA LYS A 42 17.84 3.81 9.67
C LYS A 42 18.78 4.29 8.58
N SER A 43 19.88 4.94 9.00
CA SER A 43 20.97 5.36 8.11
C SER A 43 20.47 6.11 6.86
N ASP A 44 19.78 7.22 7.05
CA ASP A 44 19.26 8.09 5.98
C ASP A 44 18.33 7.37 4.98
N THR A 45 17.63 6.35 5.47
CA THR A 45 16.64 5.60 4.69
C THR A 45 15.43 5.32 5.56
N ILE A 46 14.25 5.72 5.11
CA ILE A 46 12.98 5.29 5.69
C ILE A 46 12.52 4.05 4.94
N THR A 47 12.40 2.94 5.65
CA THR A 47 11.81 1.70 5.12
C THR A 47 10.39 1.58 5.68
N ALA A 48 9.41 1.56 4.79
CA ALA A 48 8.00 1.40 5.14
C ALA A 48 7.42 0.17 4.45
N ALA A 49 6.69 -0.66 5.18
CA ALA A 49 5.85 -1.70 4.61
C ALA A 49 4.38 -1.37 4.86
N PHE A 50 3.53 -1.62 3.89
CA PHE A 50 2.10 -1.40 3.98
C PHE A 50 1.33 -2.22 2.94
N GLU A 51 0.03 -2.34 3.16
CA GLU A 51 -0.94 -3.01 2.30
C GLU A 51 -1.96 -2.00 1.78
N THR A 52 -2.41 -2.18 0.54
CA THR A 52 -3.32 -1.25 -0.15
C THR A 52 -4.71 -1.86 -0.34
N SER A 53 -5.20 -2.62 0.63
CA SER A 53 -6.43 -3.42 0.56
C SER A 53 -7.69 -2.61 0.22
N VAL A 54 -7.77 -1.36 0.67
CA VAL A 54 -8.93 -0.48 0.43
C VAL A 54 -9.04 0.01 -1.03
N TYR A 55 -7.93 0.01 -1.76
CA TYR A 55 -7.92 0.50 -3.13
C TYR A 55 -8.22 -0.60 -4.14
N ARG A 56 -9.16 -0.34 -5.05
CA ARG A 56 -9.35 -1.22 -6.21
C ARG A 56 -8.13 -1.15 -7.12
N GLY A 57 -7.38 -2.26 -7.16
CA GLY A 57 -6.10 -2.34 -7.86
C GLY A 57 -4.96 -1.78 -7.01
N ALA A 58 -4.06 -2.65 -6.60
CA ALA A 58 -2.92 -2.31 -5.73
C ALA A 58 -2.08 -1.13 -6.27
N TYR A 59 -1.96 -1.01 -7.59
CA TYR A 59 -1.23 0.07 -8.25
C TYR A 59 -1.79 1.46 -7.95
N ASN A 60 -3.11 1.61 -7.80
CA ASN A 60 -3.73 2.89 -7.43
C ASN A 60 -3.31 3.32 -6.03
N GLY A 61 -3.42 2.41 -5.05
CA GLY A 61 -3.00 2.67 -3.68
C GLY A 61 -1.50 2.96 -3.58
N ILE A 62 -0.66 2.21 -4.30
CA ILE A 62 0.79 2.45 -4.37
C ILE A 62 1.08 3.85 -4.92
N GLY A 63 0.45 4.24 -6.03
CA GLY A 63 0.64 5.56 -6.65
C GLY A 63 0.23 6.70 -5.70
N ILE A 64 -0.91 6.56 -5.02
CA ILE A 64 -1.37 7.53 -4.03
C ILE A 64 -0.37 7.64 -2.87
N ALA A 65 0.11 6.52 -2.33
CA ALA A 65 1.10 6.51 -1.26
C ALA A 65 2.40 7.23 -1.68
N ILE A 66 2.96 6.88 -2.84
CA ILE A 66 4.16 7.52 -3.38
C ILE A 66 3.95 9.03 -3.49
N ARG A 67 2.86 9.47 -4.13
CA ARG A 67 2.54 10.89 -4.31
C ARG A 67 2.57 11.67 -2.99
N HIS A 68 1.95 11.13 -1.94
CA HIS A 68 1.90 11.79 -0.64
C HIS A 68 3.23 11.76 0.09
N LEU A 69 3.96 10.66 0.01
CA LEU A 69 5.25 10.51 0.68
C LEU A 69 6.35 11.38 0.06
N VAL A 70 6.43 11.45 -1.28
CA VAL A 70 7.45 12.31 -1.95
C VAL A 70 7.17 13.79 -1.78
N ALA A 71 5.92 14.19 -1.51
CA ALA A 71 5.56 15.57 -1.24
C ALA A 71 5.90 16.03 0.20
N MET A 72 6.26 15.10 1.10
CA MET A 72 6.64 15.44 2.48
C MET A 72 8.02 16.09 2.49
N PRO A 73 8.21 17.19 3.25
CA PRO A 73 9.50 17.91 3.29
C PRO A 73 10.60 17.06 3.93
N GLU A 74 11.84 17.28 3.47
CA GLU A 74 13.07 16.70 4.03
C GLU A 74 13.09 15.16 4.04
N MET A 75 12.46 14.52 3.05
CA MET A 75 12.43 13.06 2.99
C MET A 75 13.78 12.51 2.53
N PRO A 76 14.34 11.54 3.27
CA PRO A 76 15.53 10.80 2.87
C PRO A 76 15.17 9.78 1.76
N THR A 77 16.06 8.85 1.50
CA THR A 77 15.73 7.70 0.63
C THR A 77 14.53 6.93 1.20
N LEU A 78 13.51 6.74 0.37
CA LEU A 78 12.33 5.95 0.72
C LEU A 78 12.45 4.54 0.14
N GLN A 79 12.22 3.54 0.97
CA GLN A 79 12.14 2.14 0.57
C GLN A 79 10.78 1.59 0.99
N LEU A 80 9.89 1.38 0.02
CA LEU A 80 8.50 0.99 0.23
C LEU A 80 8.34 -0.50 -0.10
N VAL A 81 7.89 -1.28 0.87
CA VAL A 81 7.57 -2.71 0.69
C VAL A 81 6.06 -2.85 0.61
N ILE A 82 5.58 -3.26 -0.54
CA ILE A 82 4.15 -3.49 -0.77
C ILE A 82 3.82 -4.91 -0.31
N LEU A 83 2.80 -4.99 0.53
CA LEU A 83 2.31 -6.25 1.08
C LEU A 83 1.01 -6.67 0.36
N ASP A 84 0.79 -7.96 0.31
CA ASP A 84 -0.50 -8.60 -0.05
C ASP A 84 -0.73 -9.77 0.92
N ASN A 85 -1.84 -9.74 1.65
CA ASN A 85 -2.11 -10.67 2.75
C ASN A 85 -0.93 -10.79 3.74
N ALA A 86 -0.35 -9.64 4.12
CA ALA A 86 0.84 -9.50 4.95
C ALA A 86 2.13 -10.16 4.39
N LEU A 87 2.12 -10.61 3.13
CA LEU A 87 3.29 -11.13 2.42
C LEU A 87 3.93 -10.04 1.57
N PRO A 88 5.26 -9.84 1.64
CA PRO A 88 5.94 -8.86 0.83
C PRO A 88 5.98 -9.30 -0.64
N GLN A 89 5.50 -8.44 -1.55
CA GLN A 89 5.41 -8.70 -2.99
C GLN A 89 6.44 -7.90 -3.77
N LEU A 90 6.58 -6.62 -3.45
CA LEU A 90 7.35 -5.67 -4.22
C LEU A 90 8.09 -4.72 -3.28
N CYS A 91 9.29 -4.34 -3.64
CA CYS A 91 10.05 -3.27 -2.99
C CYS A 91 10.31 -2.15 -4.00
N ILE A 92 9.91 -0.93 -3.65
CA ILE A 92 10.09 0.27 -4.44
C ILE A 92 11.09 1.16 -3.70
N THR A 93 12.15 1.58 -4.39
CA THR A 93 13.15 2.49 -3.83
C THR A 93 13.07 3.83 -4.56
N LEU A 94 12.94 4.90 -3.79
CA LEU A 94 12.94 6.27 -4.24
C LEU A 94 14.16 6.96 -3.60
N PRO A 95 15.27 7.13 -4.35
CA PRO A 95 16.47 7.79 -3.84
C PRO A 95 16.18 9.21 -3.37
N ALA A 96 16.85 9.69 -2.33
CA ALA A 96 16.65 11.03 -1.79
C ALA A 96 16.78 12.12 -2.87
N LYS A 97 17.72 11.96 -3.81
CA LYS A 97 17.89 12.89 -4.93
C LYS A 97 16.61 12.99 -5.79
N LEU A 98 15.96 11.86 -6.09
CA LEU A 98 14.72 11.82 -6.87
C LEU A 98 13.60 12.56 -6.15
N VAL A 99 13.48 12.35 -4.84
CA VAL A 99 12.48 13.03 -4.00
C VAL A 99 12.74 14.54 -3.98
N GLN A 100 13.99 14.97 -3.82
CA GLN A 100 14.38 16.38 -3.83
C GLN A 100 14.09 17.07 -5.17
N GLN A 101 14.35 16.38 -6.29
CA GLN A 101 14.04 16.89 -7.65
C GLN A 101 12.54 17.09 -7.85
N TYR A 102 11.70 16.22 -7.29
CA TYR A 102 10.25 16.42 -7.27
C TYR A 102 9.85 17.62 -6.40
N GLN A 103 10.41 17.73 -5.20
CA GLN A 103 10.09 18.81 -4.26
C GLN A 103 10.54 20.21 -4.76
N SER A 104 11.64 20.27 -5.51
CA SER A 104 12.09 21.50 -6.17
C SER A 104 11.31 21.88 -7.41
N GLY A 105 10.43 20.99 -7.90
CA GLY A 105 9.68 21.18 -9.14
C GLY A 105 10.50 20.90 -10.41
N GLU A 106 11.70 20.34 -10.28
CA GLU A 106 12.53 19.91 -11.41
C GLU A 106 11.90 18.70 -12.11
N TYR A 107 11.32 17.78 -11.32
CA TYR A 107 10.65 16.59 -11.81
C TYR A 107 9.14 16.62 -11.53
N THR A 108 8.38 16.13 -12.49
CA THR A 108 6.97 15.82 -12.36
C THR A 108 6.77 14.48 -11.64
N LEU A 109 5.57 14.19 -11.20
CA LEU A 109 5.24 12.91 -10.59
C LEU A 109 5.46 11.73 -11.57
N ASP A 110 5.19 11.94 -12.87
CA ASP A 110 5.43 10.93 -13.90
C ASP A 110 6.92 10.60 -14.05
N GLU A 111 7.78 11.59 -13.91
CA GLU A 111 9.23 11.38 -13.90
C GLU A 111 9.70 10.64 -12.66
N VAL A 112 9.08 10.90 -11.50
CA VAL A 112 9.33 10.09 -10.30
C VAL A 112 8.98 8.62 -10.55
N TYR A 113 7.82 8.33 -11.12
CA TYR A 113 7.43 6.94 -11.43
C TYR A 113 8.33 6.26 -12.45
N ARG A 114 8.88 6.99 -13.40
CA ARG A 114 9.80 6.43 -14.41
C ARG A 114 11.21 6.16 -13.87
N ASN A 115 11.62 6.91 -12.85
CA ASN A 115 12.98 6.86 -12.31
C ASN A 115 13.07 6.13 -10.96
N MET A 116 11.95 5.65 -10.40
CA MET A 116 11.97 4.81 -9.21
C MET A 116 12.48 3.40 -9.55
N GLU A 117 13.15 2.77 -8.60
CA GLU A 117 13.61 1.41 -8.73
C GLU A 117 12.58 0.44 -8.16
N MET A 118 12.24 -0.61 -8.91
CA MET A 118 11.32 -1.64 -8.46
C MET A 118 11.98 -3.02 -8.53
N THR A 119 11.81 -3.81 -7.46
CA THR A 119 12.33 -5.17 -7.38
C THR A 119 11.40 -6.08 -6.58
N THR A 120 11.35 -7.34 -6.94
CA THR A 120 10.67 -8.38 -6.16
C THR A 120 11.52 -8.89 -4.99
N SER A 121 12.81 -8.50 -4.94
CA SER A 121 13.72 -8.85 -3.84
C SER A 121 13.44 -7.98 -2.61
N THR A 122 12.56 -8.44 -1.74
CA THR A 122 12.12 -7.71 -0.53
C THR A 122 12.93 -8.04 0.73
N GLY A 123 13.79 -9.06 0.68
CA GLY A 123 14.42 -9.63 1.87
C GLY A 123 15.28 -8.65 2.69
N THR A 124 15.98 -7.72 2.03
CA THR A 124 16.82 -6.73 2.73
C THR A 124 15.96 -5.70 3.45
N ALA A 125 14.92 -5.19 2.79
CA ALA A 125 13.98 -4.25 3.36
C ALA A 125 13.21 -4.88 4.55
N MET A 126 12.74 -6.11 4.39
CA MET A 126 12.04 -6.84 5.45
C MET A 126 12.93 -7.14 6.66
N ARG A 127 14.24 -7.34 6.48
CA ARG A 127 15.18 -7.48 7.61
C ARG A 127 15.28 -6.20 8.43
N ARG A 128 15.21 -5.02 7.81
CA ARG A 128 15.20 -3.73 8.53
C ARG A 128 13.95 -3.56 9.38
N LEU A 129 12.81 -4.09 8.91
CA LEU A 129 11.51 -4.03 9.59
C LEU A 129 11.32 -5.14 10.64
N LYS A 130 12.30 -6.03 10.81
CA LYS A 130 12.19 -7.13 11.79
C LYS A 130 12.09 -6.58 13.21
N GLY A 131 11.03 -6.99 13.92
CA GLY A 131 10.77 -6.55 15.30
C GLY A 131 10.03 -5.21 15.42
N ILE A 132 9.75 -4.54 14.30
CA ILE A 132 8.92 -3.33 14.30
C ILE A 132 7.44 -3.74 14.45
N LYS A 133 6.73 -3.06 15.37
CA LYS A 133 5.30 -3.24 15.57
C LYS A 133 4.55 -2.83 14.31
N ARG A 134 3.54 -3.62 13.95
CA ARG A 134 2.60 -3.25 12.89
C ARG A 134 1.49 -2.37 13.44
N GLU A 135 1.21 -1.32 12.73
CA GLU A 135 0.05 -0.47 12.94
C GLU A 135 -1.05 -0.85 11.93
N ASP A 136 -2.30 -0.68 12.31
CA ASP A 136 -3.48 -1.01 11.48
C ASP A 136 -3.42 -2.41 10.85
N SER A 137 -3.20 -3.41 11.70
CA SER A 137 -3.18 -4.81 11.27
C SER A 137 -4.53 -5.24 10.73
N THR A 138 -4.53 -5.91 9.57
CA THR A 138 -5.73 -6.56 9.00
C THR A 138 -6.10 -7.85 9.71
N PHE A 139 -5.21 -8.38 10.55
CA PHE A 139 -5.44 -9.64 11.23
C PHE A 139 -6.67 -9.59 12.14
N GLY A 140 -7.63 -10.47 11.87
CA GLY A 140 -8.89 -10.57 12.62
C GLY A 140 -9.93 -9.49 12.28
N LYS A 141 -9.65 -8.57 11.33
CA LYS A 141 -10.67 -7.69 10.77
C LYS A 141 -11.54 -8.48 9.79
N VAL A 142 -12.83 -8.15 9.77
CA VAL A 142 -13.80 -8.70 8.83
C VAL A 142 -14.32 -7.55 7.97
N ASP A 143 -14.11 -7.65 6.67
CA ASP A 143 -14.55 -6.66 5.70
C ASP A 143 -15.80 -7.16 4.99
N LEU A 144 -16.81 -6.28 4.87
CA LEU A 144 -17.98 -6.50 4.04
C LEU A 144 -17.78 -5.78 2.71
N VAL A 145 -17.63 -6.54 1.64
CA VAL A 145 -17.40 -6.02 0.30
C VAL A 145 -18.57 -6.40 -0.61
N LEU A 146 -18.97 -5.47 -1.46
CA LEU A 146 -20.03 -5.68 -2.43
C LEU A 146 -19.43 -5.67 -3.84
N TYR A 147 -19.49 -6.82 -4.52
CA TYR A 147 -18.98 -6.97 -5.89
C TYR A 147 -20.14 -6.95 -6.88
N PRO A 148 -20.08 -6.11 -7.93
CA PRO A 148 -20.94 -6.30 -9.10
C PRO A 148 -20.40 -7.49 -9.91
N GLY A 149 -21.26 -8.45 -10.20
CA GLY A 149 -20.96 -9.56 -11.10
C GLY A 149 -21.64 -9.34 -12.44
N VAL A 150 -20.91 -9.48 -13.54
CA VAL A 150 -21.45 -9.48 -14.89
C VAL A 150 -21.05 -10.79 -15.57
N MET A 151 -22.02 -11.54 -16.00
CA MET A 151 -21.79 -12.77 -16.76
C MET A 151 -22.35 -12.61 -18.17
N LEU A 152 -21.48 -12.77 -19.16
CA LEU A 152 -21.85 -12.81 -20.56
C LEU A 152 -21.48 -14.18 -21.12
N VAL A 153 -22.48 -14.95 -21.55
CA VAL A 153 -22.27 -16.26 -22.17
C VAL A 153 -22.76 -16.20 -23.61
N ASN A 154 -21.86 -16.47 -24.51
CA ASN A 154 -22.17 -16.67 -25.91
C ASN A 154 -22.21 -18.19 -26.21
N ASN A 155 -23.38 -18.73 -26.52
CA ASN A 155 -23.51 -20.12 -26.89
C ASN A 155 -23.99 -20.21 -28.35
N VAL A 156 -23.06 -20.52 -29.21
CA VAL A 156 -23.24 -20.53 -30.68
C VAL A 156 -24.26 -21.57 -31.16
N THR A 157 -24.53 -22.61 -30.35
CA THR A 157 -25.32 -23.75 -30.82
C THR A 157 -26.84 -23.61 -30.55
N TYR A 158 -27.23 -22.98 -29.43
CA TYR A 158 -28.65 -22.96 -29.04
C TYR A 158 -29.22 -21.63 -28.57
N LYS A 159 -28.35 -20.70 -28.11
CA LYS A 159 -28.76 -19.37 -27.67
C LYS A 159 -27.67 -18.40 -28.03
N LEU A 160 -28.01 -17.33 -28.70
CA LEU A 160 -27.03 -16.35 -29.14
C LEU A 160 -26.34 -15.65 -27.97
N TYR A 161 -27.07 -15.25 -26.94
CA TYR A 161 -26.51 -14.50 -25.82
C TYR A 161 -27.27 -14.77 -24.52
N LYS A 162 -26.56 -14.95 -23.45
CA LYS A 162 -27.08 -14.88 -22.09
C LYS A 162 -26.32 -13.83 -21.34
N ALA A 163 -27.01 -12.81 -20.82
CA ALA A 163 -26.44 -11.80 -19.96
C ALA A 163 -27.06 -11.93 -18.56
N ALA A 164 -26.25 -11.94 -17.54
CA ALA A 164 -26.71 -11.87 -16.16
C ALA A 164 -25.93 -10.77 -15.41
N LEU A 165 -26.65 -10.05 -14.57
CA LEU A 165 -26.11 -9.08 -13.63
C LEU A 165 -26.40 -9.59 -12.22
N ASP A 166 -25.36 -9.76 -11.43
CA ASP A 166 -25.43 -10.26 -10.07
C ASP A 166 -24.90 -9.21 -9.11
N LEU A 167 -25.42 -9.20 -7.89
CA LEU A 167 -24.82 -8.52 -6.76
C LEU A 167 -24.20 -9.59 -5.85
N GLN A 168 -22.93 -9.41 -5.50
CA GLN A 168 -22.19 -10.45 -4.79
C GLN A 168 -21.61 -9.88 -3.47
N PRO A 169 -22.44 -9.83 -2.40
CA PRO A 169 -21.92 -9.52 -1.08
C PRO A 169 -20.92 -10.60 -0.63
N ALA A 170 -19.77 -10.16 -0.16
CA ALA A 170 -18.70 -11.01 0.34
C ALA A 170 -18.24 -10.55 1.72
N LEU A 171 -17.96 -11.52 2.59
CA LEU A 171 -17.22 -11.33 3.83
C LEU A 171 -15.78 -11.78 3.59
N GLU A 172 -14.85 -10.90 3.86
CA GLU A 172 -13.42 -11.16 3.69
C GLU A 172 -12.72 -10.99 5.04
N MET A 173 -11.79 -11.90 5.37
CA MET A 173 -11.05 -11.88 6.62
C MET A 173 -9.66 -12.44 6.42
N GLN A 174 -8.65 -11.75 6.93
CA GLN A 174 -7.30 -12.29 6.99
C GLN A 174 -7.16 -13.21 8.23
N LEU A 175 -6.86 -14.49 8.00
CA LEU A 175 -6.71 -15.48 9.07
C LEU A 175 -5.32 -15.47 9.68
N TRP A 176 -4.27 -15.47 8.83
CA TRP A 176 -2.86 -15.36 9.19
C TRP A 176 -2.06 -14.84 8.01
N LYS A 177 -0.76 -14.70 8.17
CA LYS A 177 0.13 -14.21 7.11
C LYS A 177 0.05 -15.10 5.88
N GLY A 178 -0.41 -14.53 4.76
CA GLY A 178 -0.57 -15.23 3.47
C GLY A 178 -1.83 -16.06 3.34
N ALA A 179 -2.77 -16.00 4.31
CA ALA A 179 -4.03 -16.71 4.21
C ALA A 179 -5.21 -15.79 4.51
N SER A 180 -6.19 -15.79 3.62
CA SER A 180 -7.46 -15.10 3.77
C SER A 180 -8.63 -16.06 3.55
N LEU A 181 -9.74 -15.77 4.21
CA LEU A 181 -11.03 -16.43 4.01
C LEU A 181 -11.96 -15.44 3.32
N ARG A 182 -12.60 -15.89 2.26
CA ARG A 182 -13.66 -15.14 1.59
C ARG A 182 -14.91 -16.01 1.50
N MET A 183 -16.02 -15.48 1.97
CA MET A 183 -17.34 -16.07 1.84
C MET A 183 -18.20 -15.13 0.99
N GLN A 184 -18.78 -15.64 -0.10
CA GLN A 184 -19.49 -14.84 -1.08
C GLN A 184 -20.80 -15.50 -1.46
N VAL A 185 -21.85 -14.68 -1.63
CA VAL A 185 -23.16 -15.11 -2.11
C VAL A 185 -23.46 -14.33 -3.40
N SER A 186 -23.93 -15.02 -4.44
CA SER A 186 -24.38 -14.38 -5.68
C SER A 186 -25.89 -14.19 -5.63
N LEU A 187 -26.33 -12.94 -5.77
CA LEU A 187 -27.74 -12.55 -5.83
C LEU A 187 -28.05 -12.07 -7.25
N PRO A 188 -28.76 -12.85 -8.06
CA PRO A 188 -29.09 -12.43 -9.41
C PRO A 188 -30.09 -11.25 -9.38
N ILE A 189 -29.74 -10.15 -10.05
CA ILE A 189 -30.59 -8.98 -10.21
C ILE A 189 -31.33 -9.06 -11.55
N VAL A 190 -30.58 -9.36 -12.62
CA VAL A 190 -31.12 -9.46 -13.98
C VAL A 190 -30.59 -10.70 -14.66
N ASN A 191 -31.46 -11.43 -15.30
CA ASN A 191 -31.09 -12.59 -16.09
C ASN A 191 -31.80 -12.50 -17.46
N LEU A 192 -31.05 -12.04 -18.45
CA LEU A 192 -31.53 -11.89 -19.82
C LEU A 192 -31.05 -13.08 -20.64
N SER A 193 -31.98 -13.87 -21.16
CA SER A 193 -31.70 -14.96 -22.09
C SER A 193 -32.36 -14.61 -23.41
N LEU A 194 -31.57 -14.23 -24.42
CA LEU A 194 -32.07 -14.02 -25.77
C LEU A 194 -32.02 -15.35 -26.51
N ILE A 195 -33.17 -15.87 -26.81
CA ILE A 195 -33.35 -17.04 -27.70
C ILE A 195 -33.58 -16.46 -29.10
N HIS A 196 -32.69 -16.80 -30.01
CA HIS A 196 -32.98 -16.60 -31.42
C HIS A 196 -33.74 -17.85 -31.91
N ILE A 197 -34.95 -17.63 -32.32
CA ILE A 197 -35.77 -18.64 -33.07
C ILE A 197 -35.35 -18.56 -34.51
#